data_f5a3dbedddaf9f6b75d8f5a8d9b2d368
#
_entry.id   f5a3dbedddaf9f6b75d8f5a8d9b2d368
#
_cell.length_a   1.000
_cell.length_b   1.000
_cell.length_c   1.000
_cell.angle_alpha   90.00
_cell.angle_beta   90.00
_cell.angle_gamma   90.00
#
_symmetry.space_group_name_H-M   'P 1'
#
loop_
_entity.id
_entity.type
_entity.pdbx_description
1 polymer ?
#
loop_
_entity_poly.entity_id
_entity_poly.type
_entity_poly.pdbx_seq_one_letter_code
_entity_poly.pdbx_strand_id
1 'polypeptide(L)'
;GLFSLLAGRLYYLQVTESEKYKTLSENNQFNMELLPPVRGRILDRQGVPLALNKDNFRIEIIAEQTKDIIGTLKKLGKIIEIDDVNMRRILKEMRSKRGFVPVSVVDNLKWDDIASVAINTPYLPGVRIDVGRSRFYPYGENAVHVTGYVSAVSETEQTGDPLLELPDFRIGKSGIEKTLDTRMRGFAQQRQVEVNALGRIVRRLPGREQKIGNDVDLTIDVRLQQFVSQRLAMGNSSPVPVDDPRVTMALKKGERLPLGVDPRSGIVNFDKYGKLAAPESGAAVVMDVFSGEVLAITSTPGFDPNRFTHGLTARDWERLLANPFSPMTNKAIAGQYSPGSTFKMIVCLAALEAGIWHEKNRVDCKGYIDLGGSG
;
A
#
# COMPACT_ATOMS: atom_id res chain seq x y z
N GLY A 1 2.85 23.19 66.10
CA GLY A 1 3.90 22.34 65.57
C GLY A 1 3.52 21.73 64.21
N LEU A 2 3.15 20.46 64.20
CA LEU A 2 2.93 19.69 62.96
C LEU A 2 1.80 20.26 62.05
N PHE A 3 0.68 20.72 62.66
CA PHE A 3 -0.43 21.34 61.97
C PHE A 3 -0.06 22.66 61.26
N SER A 4 0.78 23.48 61.89
CA SER A 4 1.25 24.75 61.30
C SER A 4 2.15 24.51 60.08
N LEU A 5 2.93 23.45 60.11
CA LEU A 5 3.82 23.03 59.02
C LEU A 5 2.98 22.50 57.80
N LEU A 6 1.94 21.72 58.08
CA LEU A 6 0.97 21.26 57.10
C LEU A 6 0.20 22.42 56.47
N ALA A 7 -0.30 23.35 57.29
CA ALA A 7 -1.01 24.56 56.81
C ALA A 7 -0.10 25.43 55.92
N GLY A 8 1.13 25.65 56.34
CA GLY A 8 2.12 26.37 55.55
C GLY A 8 2.44 25.69 54.22
N ARG A 9 2.54 24.35 54.21
CA ARG A 9 2.76 23.59 52.96
C ARG A 9 1.55 23.64 52.02
N LEU A 10 0.35 23.56 52.58
CA LEU A 10 -0.89 23.69 51.80
C LEU A 10 -1.00 25.11 51.22
N TYR A 11 -0.74 26.16 51.99
CA TYR A 11 -0.71 27.53 51.50
C TYR A 11 0.31 27.71 50.36
N TYR A 12 1.52 27.21 50.54
CA TYR A 12 2.57 27.27 49.52
C TYR A 12 2.10 26.59 48.19
N LEU A 13 1.55 25.40 48.28
CA LEU A 13 1.09 24.65 47.08
C LEU A 13 -0.15 25.27 46.41
N GLN A 14 -1.10 25.77 47.23
CA GLN A 14 -2.37 26.26 46.71
C GLN A 14 -2.39 27.75 46.35
N VAL A 15 -1.51 28.56 46.91
CA VAL A 15 -1.43 29.99 46.68
C VAL A 15 -0.17 30.38 45.92
N THR A 16 1.00 30.01 46.37
CA THR A 16 2.28 30.47 45.79
C THR A 16 2.62 29.75 44.50
N GLU A 17 2.37 28.43 44.41
CA GLU A 17 2.64 27.65 43.22
C GLU A 17 1.34 27.20 42.49
N SER A 18 0.21 27.80 42.82
CA SER A 18 -1.10 27.39 42.29
C SER A 18 -1.16 27.43 40.76
N GLU A 19 -0.62 28.47 40.14
CA GLU A 19 -0.61 28.58 38.66
C GLU A 19 0.24 27.50 38.00
N LYS A 20 1.39 27.17 38.62
CA LYS A 20 2.25 26.09 38.10
C LYS A 20 1.57 24.73 38.19
N TYR A 21 0.95 24.41 39.31
CA TYR A 21 0.24 23.14 39.49
C TYR A 21 -1.05 23.09 38.69
N LYS A 22 -1.72 24.23 38.49
CA LYS A 22 -2.87 24.37 37.60
C LYS A 22 -2.46 24.11 36.15
N THR A 23 -1.38 24.71 35.66
CA THR A 23 -0.84 24.50 34.32
C THR A 23 -0.38 23.05 34.13
N LEU A 24 0.27 22.44 35.12
CA LEU A 24 0.65 21.02 35.07
C LEU A 24 -0.58 20.10 35.08
N SER A 25 -1.62 20.44 35.83
CA SER A 25 -2.89 19.71 35.83
C SER A 25 -3.62 19.84 34.51
N GLU A 26 -3.70 21.05 33.95
CA GLU A 26 -4.30 21.31 32.66
C GLU A 26 -3.55 20.59 31.53
N ASN A 27 -2.22 20.62 31.53
CA ASN A 27 -1.41 19.88 30.56
C ASN A 27 -1.57 18.36 30.66
N ASN A 28 -1.79 17.83 31.85
CA ASN A 28 -2.06 16.40 32.05
C ASN A 28 -3.51 16.01 31.77
N GLN A 29 -4.44 16.96 31.77
CA GLN A 29 -5.87 16.75 31.56
C GLN A 29 -6.23 16.73 30.07
N PHE A 30 -5.47 17.42 29.23
CA PHE A 30 -5.76 17.55 27.79
C PHE A 30 -4.70 16.84 26.95
N ASN A 31 -5.16 15.95 26.09
CA ASN A 31 -4.34 15.30 25.07
C ASN A 31 -4.86 15.69 23.67
N MET A 32 -3.97 15.60 22.68
CA MET A 32 -4.34 15.78 21.28
C MET A 32 -4.68 14.42 20.67
N GLU A 33 -5.91 14.30 20.16
CA GLU A 33 -6.36 13.17 19.36
C GLU A 33 -6.21 13.54 17.89
N LEU A 34 -5.44 12.74 17.16
CA LEU A 34 -5.26 12.87 15.71
C LEU A 34 -6.13 11.83 15.00
N LEU A 35 -7.01 12.29 14.11
CA LEU A 35 -7.78 11.42 13.24
C LEU A 35 -7.20 11.53 11.83
N PRO A 36 -6.75 10.40 11.24
CA PRO A 36 -6.17 10.41 9.92
C PRO A 36 -7.17 10.87 8.87
N PRO A 37 -6.74 11.66 7.88
CA PRO A 37 -7.60 12.12 6.80
C PRO A 37 -7.95 10.98 5.84
N VAL A 38 -9.04 11.16 5.11
CA VAL A 38 -9.37 10.28 3.99
C VAL A 38 -8.47 10.64 2.82
N ARG A 39 -7.73 9.65 2.30
CA ARG A 39 -6.83 9.83 1.16
C ARG A 39 -7.63 10.04 -0.12
N GLY A 40 -7.21 10.98 -0.98
CA GLY A 40 -7.81 11.23 -2.28
C GLY A 40 -7.75 10.00 -3.21
N ARG A 41 -8.67 9.92 -4.16
CA ARG A 41 -8.72 8.84 -5.16
C ARG A 41 -7.73 9.12 -6.29
N ILE A 42 -7.33 8.06 -7.00
CA ILE A 42 -6.67 8.16 -8.31
C ILE A 42 -7.71 7.72 -9.33
N LEU A 43 -8.00 8.57 -10.29
CA LEU A 43 -9.00 8.36 -11.32
C LEU A 43 -8.32 8.30 -12.70
N ASP A 44 -8.88 7.52 -13.60
CA ASP A 44 -8.49 7.55 -15.00
C ASP A 44 -9.12 8.76 -15.73
N ARG A 45 -8.84 8.95 -16.99
CA ARG A 45 -9.36 10.07 -17.81
C ARG A 45 -10.89 10.13 -17.92
N GLN A 46 -11.60 9.06 -17.56
CA GLN A 46 -13.07 8.95 -17.60
C GLN A 46 -13.68 9.00 -16.18
N GLY A 47 -12.86 9.25 -15.15
CA GLY A 47 -13.29 9.24 -13.76
C GLY A 47 -13.42 7.85 -13.13
N VAL A 48 -12.91 6.80 -13.80
CA VAL A 48 -12.91 5.44 -13.26
C VAL A 48 -11.82 5.31 -12.19
N PRO A 49 -12.15 4.83 -10.97
CA PRO A 49 -11.17 4.78 -9.89
C PRO A 49 -10.13 3.68 -10.08
N LEU A 50 -8.85 4.09 -10.19
CA LEU A 50 -7.66 3.24 -10.20
C LEU A 50 -7.18 2.92 -8.79
N ALA A 51 -7.41 3.84 -7.84
CA ALA A 51 -7.18 3.64 -6.42
C ALA A 51 -8.24 4.39 -5.61
N LEU A 52 -8.84 3.70 -4.66
CA LEU A 52 -9.91 4.23 -3.79
C LEU A 52 -9.74 3.71 -2.36
N ASN A 53 -10.57 4.23 -1.46
CA ASN A 53 -10.62 3.74 -0.08
C ASN A 53 -11.86 2.85 0.07
N LYS A 54 -11.68 1.67 0.66
CA LYS A 54 -12.76 0.76 1.06
C LYS A 54 -12.83 0.67 2.57
N ASP A 55 -14.01 0.44 3.08
CA ASP A 55 -14.17 0.12 4.49
C ASP A 55 -13.45 -1.19 4.78
N ASN A 56 -12.68 -1.17 5.85
CA ASN A 56 -11.89 -2.28 6.33
C ASN A 56 -12.37 -2.63 7.73
N PHE A 57 -12.99 -3.77 7.86
CA PHE A 57 -13.48 -4.25 9.13
C PHE A 57 -12.37 -4.99 9.86
N ARG A 58 -12.18 -4.62 11.12
CA ARG A 58 -11.21 -5.24 12.01
C ARG A 58 -11.84 -5.63 13.33
N ILE A 59 -11.29 -6.65 13.94
CA ILE A 59 -11.66 -7.06 15.30
C ILE A 59 -10.58 -6.57 16.23
N GLU A 60 -11.00 -5.86 17.27
CA GLU A 60 -10.16 -5.37 18.33
C GLU A 60 -10.57 -6.00 19.66
N ILE A 61 -9.60 -6.11 20.58
CA ILE A 61 -9.84 -6.53 21.95
C ILE A 61 -9.31 -5.49 22.93
N ILE A 62 -10.10 -5.19 23.96
CA ILE A 62 -9.75 -4.28 25.05
C ILE A 62 -9.51 -5.09 26.31
N ALA A 63 -8.26 -5.12 26.79
CA ALA A 63 -7.82 -5.99 27.87
C ALA A 63 -8.64 -5.81 29.15
N GLU A 64 -8.95 -4.57 29.54
CA GLU A 64 -9.67 -4.30 30.80
C GLU A 64 -11.15 -4.71 30.78
N GLN A 65 -11.72 -4.94 29.59
CA GLN A 65 -13.11 -5.36 29.42
C GLN A 65 -13.31 -6.88 29.47
N THR A 66 -12.23 -7.65 29.63
CA THR A 66 -12.28 -9.10 29.81
C THR A 66 -11.44 -9.57 30.99
N LYS A 67 -11.98 -10.50 31.78
CA LYS A 67 -11.25 -11.11 32.89
C LYS A 67 -10.32 -12.24 32.44
N ASP A 68 -10.64 -12.86 31.29
CA ASP A 68 -9.87 -13.96 30.69
C ASP A 68 -9.61 -13.68 29.21
N ILE A 69 -8.50 -13.00 28.97
CA ILE A 69 -8.05 -12.64 27.62
C ILE A 69 -7.80 -13.86 26.77
N ILE A 70 -7.10 -14.88 27.33
CA ILE A 70 -6.72 -16.08 26.60
C ILE A 70 -7.95 -16.90 26.23
N GLY A 71 -8.88 -17.06 27.17
CA GLY A 71 -10.14 -17.75 26.93
C GLY A 71 -11.00 -17.04 25.89
N THR A 72 -11.05 -15.70 25.92
CA THR A 72 -11.78 -14.90 24.92
C THR A 72 -11.15 -15.05 23.53
N LEU A 73 -9.81 -14.96 23.41
CA LEU A 73 -9.11 -15.16 22.14
C LEU A 73 -9.28 -16.58 21.60
N LYS A 74 -9.28 -17.62 22.46
CA LYS A 74 -9.56 -18.99 22.06
C LYS A 74 -11.00 -19.18 21.57
N LYS A 75 -11.99 -18.52 22.18
CA LYS A 75 -13.37 -18.53 21.71
C LYS A 75 -13.50 -17.84 20.36
N LEU A 76 -12.86 -16.69 20.21
CA LEU A 76 -12.82 -15.96 18.95
C LEU A 76 -12.13 -16.77 17.85
N GLY A 77 -11.05 -17.48 18.16
CA GLY A 77 -10.33 -18.37 17.24
C GLY A 77 -11.13 -19.59 16.75
N LYS A 78 -12.31 -19.89 17.36
CA LYS A 78 -13.25 -20.87 16.83
C LYS A 78 -14.18 -20.31 15.77
N ILE A 79 -14.28 -18.97 15.68
CA ILE A 79 -15.18 -18.27 14.76
C ILE A 79 -14.37 -17.76 13.55
N ILE A 80 -13.18 -17.25 13.81
CA ILE A 80 -12.26 -16.71 12.80
C ILE A 80 -10.87 -17.32 13.00
N GLU A 81 -10.13 -17.50 11.90
CA GLU A 81 -8.79 -18.06 11.97
C GLU A 81 -7.81 -17.09 12.62
N ILE A 82 -7.23 -17.49 13.75
CA ILE A 82 -6.15 -16.77 14.45
C ILE A 82 -4.97 -17.73 14.55
N ASP A 83 -3.93 -17.49 13.78
CA ASP A 83 -2.71 -18.31 13.82
C ASP A 83 -1.88 -18.05 15.10
N ASP A 84 -0.97 -18.97 15.40
CA ASP A 84 -0.12 -18.89 16.60
C ASP A 84 0.82 -17.66 16.59
N VAL A 85 1.18 -17.15 15.42
CA VAL A 85 2.05 -15.98 15.28
C VAL A 85 1.26 -14.73 15.68
N ASN A 86 0.05 -14.58 15.16
CA ASN A 86 -0.86 -13.50 15.54
C ASN A 86 -1.25 -13.57 17.01
N MET A 87 -1.52 -14.77 17.54
CA MET A 87 -1.79 -14.95 18.96
C MET A 87 -0.65 -14.40 19.84
N ARG A 88 0.60 -14.74 19.52
CA ARG A 88 1.77 -14.22 20.25
C ARG A 88 1.92 -12.70 20.12
N ARG A 89 1.70 -12.14 18.92
CA ARG A 89 1.72 -10.70 18.67
C ARG A 89 0.70 -9.98 19.55
N ILE A 90 -0.56 -10.41 19.51
CA ILE A 90 -1.67 -9.84 20.29
C ILE A 90 -1.34 -9.84 21.78
N LEU A 91 -0.90 -10.96 22.33
CA LEU A 91 -0.55 -11.07 23.75
C LEU A 91 0.63 -10.20 24.15
N LYS A 92 1.62 -10.02 23.25
CA LYS A 92 2.76 -9.10 23.47
C LYS A 92 2.27 -7.64 23.47
N GLU A 93 1.45 -7.25 22.50
CA GLU A 93 0.92 -5.88 22.42
C GLU A 93 0.02 -5.54 23.62
N MET A 94 -0.81 -6.47 24.06
CA MET A 94 -1.68 -6.27 25.23
C MET A 94 -0.89 -6.06 26.53
N ARG A 95 0.32 -6.63 26.64
CA ARG A 95 1.21 -6.42 27.79
C ARG A 95 1.93 -5.08 27.74
N SER A 96 2.19 -4.54 26.55
CA SER A 96 2.91 -3.28 26.36
C SER A 96 2.01 -2.05 26.40
N LYS A 97 0.72 -2.21 26.08
CA LYS A 97 -0.27 -1.13 26.03
C LYS A 97 -1.06 -1.04 27.34
N ARG A 98 -1.64 0.13 27.63
CA ARG A 98 -2.56 0.30 28.75
C ARG A 98 -3.84 -0.51 28.50
N GLY A 99 -4.44 -1.10 29.52
CA GLY A 99 -5.56 -2.06 29.42
C GLY A 99 -6.80 -1.56 28.69
N PHE A 100 -7.02 -0.25 28.65
CA PHE A 100 -8.14 0.36 27.91
C PHE A 100 -7.85 0.63 26.43
N VAL A 101 -6.58 0.50 26.01
CA VAL A 101 -6.20 0.72 24.60
C VAL A 101 -6.55 -0.52 23.78
N PRO A 102 -7.33 -0.37 22.70
CA PRO A 102 -7.67 -1.48 21.84
C PRO A 102 -6.42 -2.09 21.18
N VAL A 103 -6.42 -3.39 21.03
CA VAL A 103 -5.40 -4.15 20.28
C VAL A 103 -6.07 -4.84 19.11
N SER A 104 -5.58 -4.62 17.91
CA SER A 104 -6.09 -5.30 16.71
C SER A 104 -5.77 -6.79 16.76
N VAL A 105 -6.81 -7.61 16.58
CA VAL A 105 -6.70 -9.07 16.53
C VAL A 105 -6.55 -9.54 15.10
N VAL A 106 -7.49 -9.18 14.24
CA VAL A 106 -7.51 -9.50 12.80
C VAL A 106 -8.05 -8.31 12.04
N ASP A 107 -7.41 -8.00 10.92
CA ASP A 107 -7.80 -6.95 10.00
C ASP A 107 -8.34 -7.54 8.69
N ASN A 108 -9.05 -6.72 7.93
CA ASN A 108 -9.54 -7.04 6.59
C ASN A 108 -10.45 -8.29 6.53
N LEU A 109 -11.40 -8.35 7.44
CA LEU A 109 -12.35 -9.45 7.53
C LEU A 109 -13.40 -9.40 6.40
N LYS A 110 -13.81 -10.57 5.97
CA LYS A 110 -14.95 -10.71 5.06
C LYS A 110 -16.25 -10.47 5.82
N TRP A 111 -17.29 -10.10 5.08
CA TRP A 111 -18.59 -9.83 5.67
C TRP A 111 -19.16 -10.99 6.48
N ASP A 112 -18.97 -12.21 6.00
CA ASP A 112 -19.46 -13.43 6.69
C ASP A 112 -18.78 -13.65 8.05
N ASP A 113 -17.47 -13.36 8.11
CA ASP A 113 -16.69 -13.44 9.35
C ASP A 113 -17.16 -12.38 10.36
N ILE A 114 -17.42 -11.15 9.87
CA ILE A 114 -17.94 -10.04 10.68
C ILE A 114 -19.30 -10.39 11.25
N ALA A 115 -20.22 -10.88 10.40
CA ALA A 115 -21.55 -11.28 10.83
C ALA A 115 -21.47 -12.37 11.90
N SER A 116 -20.59 -13.35 11.72
CA SER A 116 -20.35 -14.42 12.68
C SER A 116 -19.82 -13.89 14.02
N VAL A 117 -18.89 -12.96 14.01
CA VAL A 117 -18.37 -12.34 15.24
C VAL A 117 -19.44 -11.45 15.88
N ALA A 118 -20.18 -10.67 15.10
CA ALA A 118 -21.23 -9.77 15.61
C ALA A 118 -22.29 -10.51 16.39
N ILE A 119 -22.75 -11.64 15.88
CA ILE A 119 -23.73 -12.51 16.57
C ILE A 119 -23.17 -13.05 17.89
N ASN A 120 -21.88 -13.35 17.94
CA ASN A 120 -21.21 -13.91 19.10
C ASN A 120 -20.62 -12.87 20.07
N THR A 121 -20.67 -11.56 19.74
CA THR A 121 -20.15 -10.47 20.59
C THR A 121 -20.61 -10.55 22.05
N PRO A 122 -21.87 -10.90 22.39
CA PRO A 122 -22.29 -11.02 23.79
C PRO A 122 -21.51 -12.08 24.60
N TYR A 123 -20.91 -13.06 23.94
CA TYR A 123 -20.11 -14.13 24.55
C TYR A 123 -18.60 -13.88 24.48
N LEU A 124 -18.18 -12.73 23.90
CA LEU A 124 -16.80 -12.36 23.66
C LEU A 124 -16.48 -11.03 24.39
N PRO A 125 -16.38 -11.04 25.74
CA PRO A 125 -16.17 -9.82 26.49
C PRO A 125 -14.87 -9.12 26.06
N GLY A 126 -14.95 -7.80 25.88
CA GLY A 126 -13.82 -6.96 25.43
C GLY A 126 -13.54 -6.99 23.92
N VAL A 127 -14.20 -7.86 23.17
CA VAL A 127 -14.11 -7.87 21.69
C VAL A 127 -15.07 -6.84 21.11
N ARG A 128 -14.58 -6.05 20.14
CA ARG A 128 -15.39 -5.12 19.36
C ARG A 128 -15.03 -5.19 17.89
N ILE A 129 -15.98 -4.86 17.06
CA ILE A 129 -15.79 -4.66 15.63
C ILE A 129 -15.53 -3.16 15.42
N ASP A 130 -14.43 -2.85 14.76
CA ASP A 130 -14.10 -1.49 14.36
C ASP A 130 -14.06 -1.39 12.84
N VAL A 131 -14.43 -0.22 12.32
CA VAL A 131 -14.49 0.05 10.89
C VAL A 131 -13.45 1.11 10.57
N GLY A 132 -12.36 0.67 9.97
CA GLY A 132 -11.35 1.55 9.40
C GLY A 132 -11.54 1.75 7.91
N ARG A 133 -10.57 2.39 7.27
CA ARG A 133 -10.47 2.50 5.82
C ARG A 133 -9.13 2.02 5.35
N SER A 134 -9.13 1.18 4.31
CA SER A 134 -7.91 0.73 3.66
C SER A 134 -7.88 1.14 2.19
N ARG A 135 -6.68 1.32 1.65
CA ARG A 135 -6.48 1.60 0.24
C ARG A 135 -6.77 0.36 -0.57
N PHE A 136 -7.47 0.52 -1.69
CA PHE A 136 -7.85 -0.55 -2.59
C PHE A 136 -7.57 -0.17 -4.04
N TYR A 137 -6.99 -1.11 -4.79
CA TYR A 137 -6.58 -0.98 -6.18
C TYR A 137 -7.35 -1.99 -7.04
N PRO A 138 -8.45 -1.57 -7.71
CA PRO A 138 -9.34 -2.47 -8.44
C PRO A 138 -8.65 -3.24 -9.57
N TYR A 139 -7.64 -2.63 -10.17
CA TYR A 139 -6.95 -3.17 -11.34
C TYR A 139 -5.64 -3.89 -11.01
N GLY A 140 -5.32 -4.03 -9.73
CA GLY A 140 -4.20 -4.84 -9.24
C GLY A 140 -2.90 -4.59 -10.00
N GLU A 141 -2.29 -5.66 -10.49
CA GLU A 141 -1.01 -5.65 -11.19
C GLU A 141 -1.01 -4.87 -12.52
N ASN A 142 -2.19 -4.71 -13.16
CA ASN A 142 -2.28 -4.03 -14.46
C ASN A 142 -2.01 -2.51 -14.37
N ALA A 143 -2.23 -1.90 -13.20
CA ALA A 143 -2.07 -0.46 -13.02
C ALA A 143 -1.00 -0.10 -11.97
N VAL A 144 -0.39 -1.09 -11.30
CA VAL A 144 0.47 -0.86 -10.13
C VAL A 144 1.67 0.02 -10.42
N HIS A 145 2.27 -0.06 -11.60
CA HIS A 145 3.44 0.76 -11.95
C HIS A 145 3.08 2.24 -12.19
N VAL A 146 1.82 2.53 -12.49
CA VAL A 146 1.27 3.89 -12.59
C VAL A 146 0.82 4.37 -11.21
N THR A 147 -0.12 3.66 -10.61
CA THR A 147 -0.70 4.05 -9.32
C THR A 147 0.33 4.01 -8.21
N GLY A 148 1.21 3.01 -8.22
CA GLY A 148 2.02 2.67 -7.08
C GLY A 148 1.19 1.96 -6.01
N TYR A 149 1.66 2.02 -4.77
CA TYR A 149 1.00 1.43 -3.61
C TYR A 149 1.31 2.23 -2.35
N VAL A 150 0.49 2.03 -1.33
CA VAL A 150 0.73 2.56 0.02
C VAL A 150 1.18 1.44 0.96
N SER A 151 2.02 1.78 1.93
CA SER A 151 2.44 0.86 3.00
C SER A 151 2.74 1.65 4.28
N ALA A 152 3.06 0.92 5.36
CA ALA A 152 3.41 1.51 6.65
C ALA A 152 4.60 2.48 6.52
N VAL A 153 4.61 3.49 7.37
CA VAL A 153 5.72 4.45 7.49
C VAL A 153 6.91 3.74 8.11
N SER A 154 8.07 3.83 7.48
CA SER A 154 9.34 3.35 8.05
C SER A 154 9.95 4.40 8.99
N GLU A 155 10.86 3.99 9.87
CA GLU A 155 11.55 4.91 10.77
C GLU A 155 12.27 6.04 10.04
N THR A 156 12.83 5.77 8.88
CA THR A 156 13.54 6.75 8.03
C THR A 156 12.61 7.77 7.35
N GLU A 157 11.32 7.48 7.29
CA GLU A 157 10.30 8.34 6.67
C GLU A 157 9.55 9.20 7.71
N GLN A 158 9.83 9.01 8.99
CA GLN A 158 9.31 9.84 10.06
C GLN A 158 10.03 11.19 10.05
N THR A 159 9.29 12.23 9.65
CA THR A 159 9.82 13.61 9.51
C THR A 159 9.48 14.52 10.70
N GLY A 160 8.92 13.97 11.77
CA GLY A 160 8.37 14.73 12.91
C GLY A 160 6.92 15.19 12.69
N ASP A 161 6.28 14.83 11.57
CA ASP A 161 4.83 14.99 11.37
C ASP A 161 4.10 13.95 12.24
N PRO A 162 3.31 14.38 13.24
CA PRO A 162 2.62 13.45 14.14
C PRO A 162 1.69 12.45 13.44
N LEU A 163 1.25 12.78 12.22
CA LEU A 163 0.43 11.88 11.40
C LEU A 163 1.20 10.63 10.97
N LEU A 164 2.52 10.79 10.71
CA LEU A 164 3.40 9.68 10.32
C LEU A 164 3.77 8.76 11.48
N GLU A 165 3.52 9.20 12.71
CA GLU A 165 3.75 8.39 13.91
C GLU A 165 2.56 7.48 14.25
N LEU A 166 1.41 7.67 13.58
CA LEU A 166 0.23 6.83 13.79
C LEU A 166 0.49 5.41 13.24
N PRO A 167 0.29 4.36 14.06
CA PRO A 167 0.65 2.98 13.70
C PRO A 167 0.00 2.45 12.42
N ASP A 168 -1.25 2.88 12.18
CA ASP A 168 -2.04 2.42 11.04
C ASP A 168 -1.98 3.37 9.83
N PHE A 169 -1.17 4.43 9.94
CA PHE A 169 -1.06 5.37 8.85
C PHE A 169 -0.21 4.80 7.70
N ARG A 170 -0.64 5.06 6.48
CA ARG A 170 0.00 4.56 5.25
C ARG A 170 0.39 5.72 4.37
N ILE A 171 1.59 5.63 3.79
CA ILE A 171 2.12 6.60 2.82
C ILE A 171 2.39 5.94 1.48
N GLY A 172 2.44 6.73 0.43
CA GLY A 172 2.78 6.27 -0.91
C GLY A 172 4.25 5.85 -1.01
N LYS A 173 4.50 4.64 -1.55
CA LYS A 173 5.85 4.07 -1.68
C LYS A 173 6.40 4.13 -3.10
N SER A 174 5.54 4.17 -4.10
CA SER A 174 5.92 4.24 -5.51
C SER A 174 4.83 4.92 -6.34
N GLY A 175 5.10 5.19 -7.62
CA GLY A 175 4.15 5.73 -8.58
C GLY A 175 3.50 7.04 -8.13
N ILE A 176 2.28 7.27 -8.59
CA ILE A 176 1.47 8.46 -8.25
C ILE A 176 1.23 8.56 -6.75
N GLU A 177 1.01 7.42 -6.07
CA GLU A 177 0.84 7.38 -4.62
C GLU A 177 2.00 8.06 -3.87
N LYS A 178 3.25 7.84 -4.33
CA LYS A 178 4.44 8.46 -3.73
C LYS A 178 4.62 9.90 -4.20
N THR A 179 4.55 10.13 -5.51
CA THR A 179 4.86 11.43 -6.11
C THR A 179 3.90 12.52 -5.62
N LEU A 180 2.62 12.18 -5.44
CA LEU A 180 1.58 13.10 -5.01
C LEU A 180 1.08 12.80 -3.57
N ASP A 181 1.88 12.10 -2.76
CA ASP A 181 1.49 11.68 -1.41
C ASP A 181 0.95 12.83 -0.57
N THR A 182 1.68 13.91 -0.46
CA THR A 182 1.29 15.08 0.35
C THR A 182 -0.03 15.71 -0.11
N ARG A 183 -0.26 15.77 -1.43
CA ARG A 183 -1.50 16.30 -2.01
C ARG A 183 -2.70 15.38 -1.75
N MET A 184 -2.48 14.08 -1.87
CA MET A 184 -3.52 13.06 -1.72
C MET A 184 -3.80 12.69 -0.26
N ARG A 185 -2.83 12.88 0.62
CA ARG A 185 -2.90 12.53 2.05
C ARG A 185 -3.92 13.38 2.80
N GLY A 186 -4.05 14.69 2.46
CA GLY A 186 -4.90 15.62 3.18
C GLY A 186 -4.31 16.04 4.54
N PHE A 187 -5.16 16.60 5.40
CA PHE A 187 -4.76 17.07 6.73
C PHE A 187 -5.58 16.37 7.82
N ALA A 188 -4.88 15.90 8.85
CA ALA A 188 -5.52 15.27 10.01
C ALA A 188 -6.47 16.22 10.73
N GLN A 189 -7.55 15.68 11.24
CA GLN A 189 -8.31 16.36 12.25
C GLN A 189 -7.52 16.35 13.56
N GLN A 190 -7.29 17.53 14.11
CA GLN A 190 -6.69 17.70 15.43
C GLN A 190 -7.77 18.15 16.39
N ARG A 191 -8.06 17.38 17.41
CA ARG A 191 -8.96 17.80 18.46
C ARG A 191 -8.36 17.55 19.83
N GLN A 192 -8.65 18.43 20.75
CA GLN A 192 -8.31 18.27 22.13
C GLN A 192 -9.27 17.30 22.81
N VAL A 193 -8.74 16.37 23.56
CA VAL A 193 -9.53 15.46 24.39
C VAL A 193 -9.15 15.63 25.83
N GLU A 194 -10.15 15.74 26.69
CA GLU A 194 -9.98 15.74 28.11
C GLU A 194 -9.85 14.29 28.61
N VAL A 195 -8.79 14.01 29.34
CA VAL A 195 -8.52 12.67 29.87
C VAL A 195 -8.48 12.69 31.40
N ASN A 196 -8.89 11.59 32.03
CA ASN A 196 -8.75 11.42 33.46
C ASN A 196 -7.31 10.98 33.82
N ALA A 197 -7.04 10.86 35.13
CA ALA A 197 -5.72 10.44 35.64
C ALA A 197 -5.23 9.08 35.13
N LEU A 198 -6.11 8.23 34.60
CA LEU A 198 -5.78 6.96 33.97
C LEU A 198 -5.53 7.09 32.45
N GLY A 199 -5.74 8.30 31.87
CA GLY A 199 -5.60 8.57 30.43
C GLY A 199 -6.83 8.17 29.60
N ARG A 200 -8.00 7.93 30.22
CA ARG A 200 -9.25 7.66 29.50
C ARG A 200 -9.87 8.96 29.07
N ILE A 201 -10.40 9.00 27.85
CA ILE A 201 -11.10 10.16 27.30
C ILE A 201 -12.43 10.35 28.06
N VAL A 202 -12.56 11.50 28.71
CA VAL A 202 -13.77 11.93 29.42
C VAL A 202 -14.66 12.74 28.48
N ARG A 203 -14.06 13.66 27.71
CA ARG A 203 -14.76 14.57 26.81
C ARG A 203 -13.89 14.90 25.60
N ARG A 204 -14.54 15.04 24.44
CA ARG A 204 -13.92 15.54 23.22
C ARG A 204 -14.29 16.97 22.98
N LEU A 205 -13.30 17.84 22.84
CA LEU A 205 -13.51 19.25 22.55
C LEU A 205 -13.54 19.50 21.05
N PRO A 206 -14.18 20.61 20.60
CA PRO A 206 -14.08 21.02 19.20
C PRO A 206 -12.63 21.20 18.79
N GLY A 207 -12.29 20.81 17.58
CA GLY A 207 -10.94 20.90 17.05
C GLY A 207 -10.94 21.35 15.59
N ARG A 208 -9.78 21.34 14.98
CA ARG A 208 -9.63 21.67 13.55
C ARG A 208 -10.32 20.59 12.71
N GLU A 209 -11.13 21.01 11.75
CA GLU A 209 -11.79 20.07 10.84
C GLU A 209 -10.78 19.29 9.97
N GLN A 210 -11.14 18.07 9.64
CA GLN A 210 -10.43 17.23 8.72
C GLN A 210 -10.52 17.79 7.30
N LYS A 211 -9.38 17.84 6.59
CA LYS A 211 -9.39 18.12 5.16
C LYS A 211 -9.07 16.83 4.40
N ILE A 212 -10.04 16.37 3.65
CA ILE A 212 -9.90 15.20 2.77
C ILE A 212 -8.79 15.47 1.74
N GLY A 213 -8.02 14.45 1.42
CA GLY A 213 -7.00 14.52 0.38
C GLY A 213 -7.63 14.76 -1.00
N ASN A 214 -6.90 15.46 -1.86
CA ASN A 214 -7.38 15.77 -3.20
C ASN A 214 -7.35 14.53 -4.09
N ASP A 215 -8.38 14.36 -4.89
CA ASP A 215 -8.39 13.37 -5.97
C ASP A 215 -7.39 13.78 -7.06
N VAL A 216 -6.93 12.81 -7.81
CA VAL A 216 -5.97 12.97 -8.91
C VAL A 216 -6.54 12.30 -10.16
N ASP A 217 -6.77 13.10 -11.20
CA ASP A 217 -7.18 12.62 -12.51
C ASP A 217 -5.95 12.39 -13.37
N LEU A 218 -5.86 11.21 -13.99
CA LEU A 218 -4.77 10.83 -14.90
C LEU A 218 -5.26 10.85 -16.34
N THR A 219 -4.32 10.96 -17.26
CA THR A 219 -4.59 10.81 -18.71
C THR A 219 -4.79 9.36 -19.15
N ILE A 220 -4.52 8.40 -18.26
CA ILE A 220 -4.64 6.97 -18.51
C ILE A 220 -6.09 6.57 -18.81
N ASP A 221 -6.28 5.80 -19.86
CA ASP A 221 -7.52 5.03 -20.13
C ASP A 221 -7.33 3.63 -19.55
N VAL A 222 -8.09 3.29 -18.53
CA VAL A 222 -7.89 2.03 -17.79
C VAL A 222 -8.20 0.80 -18.64
N ARG A 223 -9.13 0.89 -19.59
CA ARG A 223 -9.46 -0.24 -20.49
C ARG A 223 -8.31 -0.50 -21.46
N LEU A 224 -7.74 0.58 -22.01
CA LEU A 224 -6.55 0.49 -22.84
C LEU A 224 -5.35 -0.03 -22.02
N GLN A 225 -5.15 0.48 -20.82
CA GLN A 225 -4.11 0.03 -19.87
C GLN A 225 -4.20 -1.48 -19.63
N GLN A 226 -5.39 -2.00 -19.31
CA GLN A 226 -5.60 -3.43 -19.10
C GLN A 226 -5.34 -4.23 -20.36
N PHE A 227 -5.88 -3.79 -21.50
CA PHE A 227 -5.68 -4.45 -22.79
C PHE A 227 -4.19 -4.55 -23.13
N VAL A 228 -3.45 -3.44 -23.04
CA VAL A 228 -2.02 -3.42 -23.36
C VAL A 228 -1.23 -4.31 -22.38
N SER A 229 -1.55 -4.25 -21.09
CA SER A 229 -0.90 -5.08 -20.07
C SER A 229 -1.10 -6.57 -20.35
N GLN A 230 -2.32 -6.98 -20.62
CA GLN A 230 -2.66 -8.36 -20.94
C GLN A 230 -1.97 -8.82 -22.23
N ARG A 231 -2.04 -8.02 -23.29
CA ARG A 231 -1.39 -8.35 -24.57
C ARG A 231 0.13 -8.45 -24.46
N LEU A 232 0.76 -7.57 -23.66
CA LEU A 232 2.19 -7.61 -23.40
C LEU A 232 2.58 -8.87 -22.63
N ALA A 233 1.81 -9.21 -21.57
CA ALA A 233 2.05 -10.43 -20.80
C ALA A 233 1.81 -11.72 -21.61
N MET A 234 0.89 -11.66 -22.59
CA MET A 234 0.63 -12.76 -23.51
C MET A 234 1.83 -13.10 -24.39
N GLY A 235 2.54 -12.10 -24.91
CA GLY A 235 3.44 -12.33 -26.01
C GLY A 235 2.76 -13.11 -27.14
N ASN A 236 3.28 -14.30 -27.47
CA ASN A 236 2.70 -15.23 -28.46
C ASN A 236 1.86 -16.34 -27.81
N SER A 237 1.55 -16.27 -26.52
CA SER A 237 0.83 -17.30 -25.76
C SER A 237 -0.46 -16.76 -25.17
N SER A 238 -1.27 -17.63 -24.59
CA SER A 238 -2.51 -17.26 -23.90
C SER A 238 -2.30 -17.38 -22.40
N PRO A 239 -2.21 -16.25 -21.66
CA PRO A 239 -2.07 -16.30 -20.22
C PRO A 239 -3.36 -16.77 -19.57
N VAL A 240 -3.20 -17.51 -18.49
CA VAL A 240 -4.28 -17.99 -17.64
C VAL A 240 -3.95 -17.75 -16.18
N PRO A 241 -4.95 -17.52 -15.31
CA PRO A 241 -4.73 -17.49 -13.88
C PRO A 241 -4.21 -18.85 -13.35
N VAL A 242 -3.47 -18.83 -12.27
CA VAL A 242 -2.93 -20.06 -11.65
C VAL A 242 -4.03 -21.02 -11.19
N ASP A 243 -5.22 -20.53 -10.87
CA ASP A 243 -6.39 -21.31 -10.49
C ASP A 243 -7.19 -21.90 -11.69
N ASP A 244 -6.75 -21.62 -12.93
CA ASP A 244 -7.36 -22.22 -14.14
C ASP A 244 -7.29 -23.76 -14.08
N PRO A 245 -8.36 -24.48 -14.44
CA PRO A 245 -8.38 -25.94 -14.42
C PRO A 245 -7.26 -26.61 -15.21
N ARG A 246 -6.80 -25.99 -16.30
CA ARG A 246 -5.70 -26.47 -17.14
C ARG A 246 -4.37 -26.45 -16.38
N VAL A 247 -4.13 -25.41 -15.58
CA VAL A 247 -2.96 -25.31 -14.72
C VAL A 247 -2.99 -26.40 -13.65
N THR A 248 -4.13 -26.56 -13.00
CA THR A 248 -4.31 -27.64 -12.02
C THR A 248 -4.03 -29.02 -12.62
N MET A 249 -4.46 -29.24 -13.87
CA MET A 249 -4.22 -30.51 -14.58
C MET A 249 -2.72 -30.69 -14.90
N ALA A 250 -2.02 -29.65 -15.36
CA ALA A 250 -0.59 -29.68 -15.63
C ALA A 250 0.22 -29.98 -14.36
N LEU A 251 -0.11 -29.33 -13.24
CA LEU A 251 0.51 -29.59 -11.95
C LEU A 251 0.30 -31.03 -11.46
N LYS A 252 -0.90 -31.60 -11.66
CA LYS A 252 -1.18 -33.02 -11.36
C LYS A 252 -0.38 -33.97 -12.23
N LYS A 253 0.00 -33.58 -13.43
CA LYS A 253 0.90 -34.35 -14.33
C LYS A 253 2.39 -34.21 -13.97
N GLY A 254 2.72 -33.47 -12.91
CA GLY A 254 4.09 -33.30 -12.43
C GLY A 254 4.81 -32.06 -12.96
N GLU A 255 4.12 -31.18 -13.70
CA GLU A 255 4.68 -29.89 -14.06
C GLU A 255 4.84 -29.01 -12.82
N ARG A 256 5.77 -28.06 -12.87
CA ARG A 256 6.00 -27.08 -11.80
C ARG A 256 5.63 -25.69 -12.29
N LEU A 257 5.11 -24.87 -11.39
CA LEU A 257 4.93 -23.46 -11.70
C LEU A 257 6.26 -22.83 -12.08
N PRO A 258 6.29 -22.03 -13.16
CA PRO A 258 7.49 -21.32 -13.56
C PRO A 258 8.03 -20.42 -12.46
N LEU A 259 9.33 -20.22 -12.45
CA LEU A 259 9.97 -19.33 -11.49
C LEU A 259 9.40 -17.92 -11.64
N GLY A 260 9.07 -17.28 -10.51
CA GLY A 260 8.49 -15.93 -10.50
C GLY A 260 6.97 -15.83 -10.58
N VAL A 261 6.28 -16.94 -10.84
CA VAL A 261 4.80 -16.97 -10.78
C VAL A 261 4.35 -17.07 -9.33
N ASP A 262 3.45 -16.17 -8.90
CA ASP A 262 2.82 -16.27 -7.58
C ASP A 262 1.78 -17.40 -7.59
N PRO A 263 1.93 -18.43 -6.74
CA PRO A 263 1.02 -19.56 -6.72
C PRO A 263 -0.40 -19.23 -6.22
N ARG A 264 -0.64 -18.02 -5.69
CA ARG A 264 -1.94 -17.60 -5.16
C ARG A 264 -2.75 -16.76 -6.13
N SER A 265 -2.10 -15.91 -6.91
CA SER A 265 -2.75 -14.92 -7.75
C SER A 265 -1.97 -14.65 -9.04
N GLY A 266 -0.93 -15.43 -9.32
CA GLY A 266 -0.10 -15.23 -10.47
C GLY A 266 -0.81 -15.59 -11.79
N ILE A 267 -0.27 -15.04 -12.86
CA ILE A 267 -0.62 -15.41 -14.23
C ILE A 267 0.48 -16.32 -14.76
N VAL A 268 0.10 -17.36 -15.49
CA VAL A 268 0.99 -18.31 -16.13
C VAL A 268 0.59 -18.49 -17.59
N ASN A 269 1.57 -18.65 -18.44
CA ASN A 269 1.37 -18.94 -19.85
C ASN A 269 1.55 -20.44 -20.13
N PHE A 270 1.01 -20.89 -21.26
CA PHE A 270 1.42 -22.16 -21.87
C PHE A 270 2.33 -21.88 -23.05
N ASP A 271 3.49 -22.50 -23.09
CA ASP A 271 4.38 -22.41 -24.24
C ASP A 271 3.81 -23.11 -25.48
N LYS A 272 4.50 -23.01 -26.60
CA LYS A 272 4.11 -23.66 -27.86
C LYS A 272 4.00 -25.19 -27.77
N TYR A 273 4.53 -25.78 -26.72
CA TYR A 273 4.46 -27.24 -26.48
C TYR A 273 3.39 -27.60 -25.45
N GLY A 274 2.60 -26.62 -24.98
CA GLY A 274 1.56 -26.81 -23.97
C GLY A 274 2.06 -26.99 -22.55
N LYS A 275 3.33 -26.60 -22.26
CA LYS A 275 3.90 -26.59 -20.92
C LYS A 275 3.72 -25.25 -20.24
N LEU A 276 3.66 -25.25 -18.89
CA LEU A 276 3.58 -24.04 -18.11
C LEU A 276 4.81 -23.15 -18.31
N ALA A 277 4.60 -21.90 -18.64
CA ALA A 277 5.63 -20.89 -18.86
C ALA A 277 5.33 -19.61 -18.08
N ALA A 278 6.38 -18.85 -17.76
CA ALA A 278 6.21 -17.53 -17.16
C ALA A 278 5.56 -16.55 -18.15
N PRO A 279 4.82 -15.52 -17.66
CA PRO A 279 4.39 -14.40 -18.50
C PRO A 279 5.58 -13.71 -19.15
N GLU A 280 5.35 -13.12 -20.33
CA GLU A 280 6.38 -12.32 -21.01
C GLU A 280 6.73 -11.08 -20.17
N SER A 281 8.00 -10.72 -20.20
CA SER A 281 8.52 -9.55 -19.49
C SER A 281 8.82 -8.42 -20.47
N GLY A 282 8.28 -7.24 -20.19
CA GLY A 282 8.49 -6.10 -21.07
C GLY A 282 7.76 -4.84 -20.59
N ALA A 283 7.80 -3.83 -21.45
CA ALA A 283 7.08 -2.57 -21.23
C ALA A 283 6.45 -2.05 -22.53
N ALA A 284 5.36 -1.32 -22.40
CA ALA A 284 4.72 -0.61 -23.51
C ALA A 284 4.18 0.74 -23.03
N VAL A 285 4.27 1.74 -23.92
CA VAL A 285 3.74 3.09 -23.69
C VAL A 285 2.88 3.46 -24.90
N VAL A 286 1.66 3.92 -24.65
CA VAL A 286 0.75 4.45 -25.67
C VAL A 286 0.52 5.93 -25.39
N MET A 287 0.86 6.77 -26.35
CA MET A 287 0.74 8.23 -26.25
C MET A 287 -0.13 8.78 -27.38
N ASP A 288 -0.91 9.79 -27.06
CA ASP A 288 -1.55 10.62 -28.08
C ASP A 288 -0.52 11.53 -28.74
N VAL A 289 -0.41 11.45 -30.06
CA VAL A 289 0.64 12.20 -30.80
C VAL A 289 0.37 13.70 -30.92
N PHE A 290 -0.86 14.13 -30.68
CA PHE A 290 -1.27 15.54 -30.76
C PHE A 290 -1.20 16.23 -29.40
N SER A 291 -1.71 15.59 -28.36
CA SER A 291 -1.72 16.17 -26.99
C SER A 291 -0.48 15.83 -26.18
N GLY A 292 0.22 14.74 -26.52
CA GLY A 292 1.31 14.19 -25.72
C GLY A 292 0.84 13.44 -24.47
N GLU A 293 -0.48 13.25 -24.29
CA GLU A 293 -1.04 12.51 -23.17
C GLU A 293 -0.65 11.03 -23.21
N VAL A 294 -0.22 10.50 -22.07
CA VAL A 294 0.03 9.08 -21.90
C VAL A 294 -1.30 8.38 -21.62
N LEU A 295 -1.77 7.58 -22.57
CA LEU A 295 -3.03 6.85 -22.50
C LEU A 295 -2.91 5.49 -21.82
N ALA A 296 -1.74 4.84 -21.98
CA ALA A 296 -1.37 3.63 -21.27
C ALA A 296 0.14 3.57 -21.09
N ILE A 297 0.56 3.11 -19.92
CA ILE A 297 1.98 2.82 -19.61
C ILE A 297 2.03 1.57 -18.73
N THR A 298 2.52 0.49 -19.28
CA THR A 298 2.51 -0.81 -18.63
C THR A 298 3.89 -1.43 -18.56
N SER A 299 4.09 -2.24 -17.55
CA SER A 299 5.28 -3.05 -17.32
C SER A 299 4.85 -4.41 -16.80
N THR A 300 5.31 -5.48 -17.43
CA THR A 300 4.97 -6.86 -17.04
C THR A 300 6.22 -7.66 -16.67
N PRO A 301 6.09 -8.65 -15.77
CA PRO A 301 4.97 -8.85 -14.87
C PRO A 301 4.84 -7.71 -13.85
N GLY A 302 3.62 -7.50 -13.38
CA GLY A 302 3.32 -6.62 -12.27
C GLY A 302 3.28 -7.36 -10.92
N PHE A 303 2.72 -6.72 -9.92
CA PHE A 303 2.44 -7.30 -8.61
C PHE A 303 1.15 -6.72 -8.03
N ASP A 304 0.49 -7.46 -7.13
CA ASP A 304 -0.74 -6.96 -6.50
C ASP A 304 -0.44 -5.93 -5.40
N PRO A 305 -0.77 -4.63 -5.60
CA PRO A 305 -0.56 -3.57 -4.61
C PRO A 305 -1.42 -3.74 -3.35
N ASN A 306 -2.55 -4.44 -3.45
CA ASN A 306 -3.45 -4.64 -2.31
C ASN A 306 -2.77 -5.45 -1.19
N ARG A 307 -1.84 -6.33 -1.53
CA ARG A 307 -1.07 -7.11 -0.55
C ARG A 307 -0.20 -6.22 0.34
N PHE A 308 0.29 -5.09 -0.16
CA PHE A 308 1.10 -4.14 0.63
C PHE A 308 0.27 -3.33 1.61
N THR A 309 -0.99 -3.08 1.29
CA THR A 309 -1.90 -2.33 2.15
C THR A 309 -2.16 -3.06 3.47
N HIS A 310 -2.21 -4.39 3.43
CA HIS A 310 -2.49 -5.24 4.60
C HIS A 310 -1.23 -5.81 5.27
N GLY A 311 -0.07 -5.51 4.72
CA GLY A 311 1.22 -6.06 5.14
C GLY A 311 1.61 -7.31 4.36
N LEU A 312 2.82 -7.31 3.82
CA LEU A 312 3.41 -8.47 3.15
C LEU A 312 4.11 -9.36 4.17
N THR A 313 3.99 -10.67 4.01
CA THR A 313 4.82 -11.59 4.79
C THR A 313 6.28 -11.52 4.31
N ALA A 314 7.25 -11.77 5.19
CA ALA A 314 8.66 -11.81 4.81
C ALA A 314 8.90 -12.76 3.62
N ARG A 315 8.24 -13.92 3.61
CA ARG A 315 8.33 -14.91 2.53
C ARG A 315 7.81 -14.38 1.19
N ASP A 316 6.71 -13.62 1.21
CA ASP A 316 6.15 -13.05 -0.02
C ASP A 316 7.02 -11.91 -0.55
N TRP A 317 7.62 -11.14 0.37
CA TRP A 317 8.60 -10.12 0.02
C TRP A 317 9.85 -10.70 -0.62
N GLU A 318 10.43 -11.73 -0.02
CA GLU A 318 11.57 -12.46 -0.59
C GLU A 318 11.28 -13.02 -1.98
N ARG A 319 10.08 -13.58 -2.20
CA ARG A 319 9.66 -14.06 -3.51
C ARG A 319 9.58 -12.96 -4.57
N LEU A 320 9.07 -11.78 -4.19
CA LEU A 320 9.02 -10.63 -5.11
C LEU A 320 10.42 -10.15 -5.48
N LEU A 321 11.34 -10.09 -4.52
CA LEU A 321 12.73 -9.69 -4.76
C LEU A 321 13.52 -10.73 -5.57
N ALA A 322 13.29 -12.00 -5.31
CA ALA A 322 13.96 -13.12 -6.01
C ALA A 322 13.37 -13.36 -7.42
N ASN A 323 12.31 -12.67 -7.81
CA ASN A 323 11.71 -12.85 -9.12
C ASN A 323 12.66 -12.33 -10.24
N PRO A 324 13.12 -13.19 -11.17
CA PRO A 324 14.07 -12.81 -12.22
C PRO A 324 13.52 -11.74 -13.19
N PHE A 325 12.21 -11.60 -13.26
CA PHE A 325 11.53 -10.60 -14.10
C PHE A 325 11.31 -9.25 -13.41
N SER A 326 11.83 -9.07 -12.20
CA SER A 326 11.79 -7.81 -11.45
C SER A 326 10.43 -7.11 -11.49
N PRO A 327 9.36 -7.71 -10.93
CA PRO A 327 7.98 -7.19 -11.05
C PRO A 327 7.80 -5.81 -10.40
N MET A 328 8.65 -5.44 -9.44
CA MET A 328 8.58 -4.14 -8.78
C MET A 328 9.19 -3.00 -9.61
N THR A 329 9.94 -3.33 -10.66
CA THR A 329 10.57 -2.32 -11.54
C THR A 329 9.59 -1.86 -12.61
N ASN A 330 9.33 -0.55 -12.67
CA ASN A 330 8.63 0.03 -13.81
C ASN A 330 9.56 0.05 -15.03
N LYS A 331 9.51 -1.00 -15.85
CA LYS A 331 10.39 -1.18 -17.01
C LYS A 331 10.17 -0.12 -18.09
N ALA A 332 8.97 0.48 -18.15
CA ALA A 332 8.70 1.55 -19.10
C ALA A 332 9.48 2.84 -18.81
N ILE A 333 9.88 3.05 -17.54
CA ILE A 333 10.60 4.25 -17.10
C ILE A 333 12.07 3.94 -16.76
N ALA A 334 12.30 2.83 -16.07
CA ALA A 334 13.60 2.46 -15.51
C ALA A 334 14.29 1.30 -16.25
N GLY A 335 13.63 0.70 -17.25
CA GLY A 335 14.21 -0.38 -18.03
C GLY A 335 15.35 0.10 -18.92
N GLN A 336 16.50 -0.56 -18.86
CA GLN A 336 17.65 -0.29 -19.72
C GLN A 336 17.74 -1.34 -20.80
N TYR A 337 17.27 -1.02 -21.99
CA TYR A 337 17.26 -1.91 -23.15
C TYR A 337 18.17 -1.37 -24.23
N SER A 338 18.80 -2.28 -25.01
CA SER A 338 19.52 -1.88 -26.20
C SER A 338 18.54 -1.29 -27.20
N PRO A 339 18.73 -0.02 -27.63
CA PRO A 339 17.77 0.69 -28.49
C PRO A 339 17.66 0.10 -29.88
N GLY A 340 18.68 -0.63 -30.35
CA GLY A 340 18.71 -1.20 -31.68
C GLY A 340 18.44 -0.18 -32.77
N SER A 341 17.64 -0.57 -33.82
CA SER A 341 17.32 0.32 -34.97
C SER A 341 16.51 1.56 -34.59
N THR A 342 15.89 1.65 -33.40
CA THR A 342 15.20 2.85 -32.97
C THR A 342 16.16 4.01 -32.74
N PHE A 343 17.43 3.73 -32.41
CA PHE A 343 18.46 4.75 -32.24
C PHE A 343 18.86 5.43 -33.55
N LYS A 344 18.59 4.78 -34.71
CA LYS A 344 18.90 5.36 -36.02
C LYS A 344 18.20 6.70 -36.27
N MET A 345 16.98 6.87 -35.74
CA MET A 345 16.26 8.14 -35.85
C MET A 345 17.04 9.29 -35.16
N ILE A 346 17.60 9.03 -34.00
CA ILE A 346 18.42 10.01 -33.25
C ILE A 346 19.67 10.37 -34.04
N VAL A 347 20.35 9.32 -34.59
CA VAL A 347 21.56 9.55 -35.42
C VAL A 347 21.25 10.34 -36.68
N CYS A 348 20.13 10.05 -37.36
CA CYS A 348 19.69 10.82 -38.53
C CYS A 348 19.40 12.28 -38.20
N LEU A 349 18.65 12.52 -37.13
CA LEU A 349 18.34 13.87 -36.66
C LEU A 349 19.64 14.68 -36.34
N ALA A 350 20.55 14.03 -35.59
CA ALA A 350 21.85 14.67 -35.26
C ALA A 350 22.68 14.99 -36.50
N ALA A 351 22.69 14.12 -37.52
CA ALA A 351 23.40 14.35 -38.79
C ALA A 351 22.80 15.50 -39.60
N LEU A 352 21.45 15.60 -39.62
CA LEU A 352 20.73 16.70 -40.28
C LEU A 352 20.97 17.99 -39.54
N GLU A 353 20.90 18.03 -38.24
CA GLU A 353 21.10 19.23 -37.41
C GLU A 353 22.54 19.75 -37.48
N ALA A 354 23.52 18.84 -37.51
CA ALA A 354 24.92 19.15 -37.68
C ALA A 354 25.29 19.59 -39.15
N GLY A 355 24.35 19.52 -40.10
CA GLY A 355 24.58 19.84 -41.49
C GLY A 355 25.50 18.83 -42.22
N ILE A 356 25.81 17.70 -41.62
CA ILE A 356 26.66 16.65 -42.19
C ILE A 356 25.90 15.87 -43.27
N TRP A 357 24.59 15.82 -43.15
CA TRP A 357 23.69 15.09 -44.01
C TRP A 357 22.47 15.94 -44.38
N HIS A 358 21.86 15.66 -45.54
CA HIS A 358 20.66 16.34 -46.03
C HIS A 358 19.63 15.31 -46.48
N GLU A 359 18.36 15.65 -46.42
CA GLU A 359 17.23 14.77 -46.79
C GLU A 359 17.33 14.21 -48.22
N LYS A 360 18.00 14.91 -49.13
CA LYS A 360 18.21 14.51 -50.53
C LYS A 360 19.39 13.55 -50.75
N ASN A 361 20.22 13.36 -49.73
CA ASN A 361 21.39 12.49 -49.83
C ASN A 361 20.92 11.04 -49.94
N ARG A 362 21.63 10.26 -50.76
CA ARG A 362 21.35 8.83 -50.93
C ARG A 362 22.50 8.00 -50.35
N VAL A 363 22.16 6.89 -49.73
CA VAL A 363 23.10 5.88 -49.24
C VAL A 363 22.95 4.62 -50.10
N ASP A 364 24.05 4.17 -50.67
CA ASP A 364 24.11 2.88 -51.36
C ASP A 364 24.38 1.77 -50.31
N CYS A 365 23.37 0.94 -50.05
CA CYS A 365 23.45 -0.10 -49.05
C CYS A 365 23.97 -1.38 -49.74
N LYS A 366 25.26 -1.63 -49.67
CA LYS A 366 25.93 -2.81 -50.26
C LYS A 366 25.75 -4.07 -49.38
N GLY A 367 25.04 -4.01 -48.26
CA GLY A 367 24.85 -5.12 -47.32
C GLY A 367 26.02 -5.34 -46.36
N TYR A 368 27.11 -4.63 -46.50
CA TYR A 368 28.26 -4.64 -45.59
C TYR A 368 28.91 -3.27 -45.49
N ILE A 369 29.58 -3.01 -44.39
CA ILE A 369 30.45 -1.87 -44.17
C ILE A 369 31.87 -2.38 -43.96
N ASP A 370 32.78 -1.90 -44.73
CA ASP A 370 34.20 -2.13 -44.50
C ASP A 370 34.66 -1.14 -43.42
N LEU A 371 34.99 -1.64 -42.27
CA LEU A 371 35.43 -0.83 -41.11
C LEU A 371 36.93 -0.51 -41.19
N GLY A 372 37.59 -0.77 -42.31
CA GLY A 372 38.99 -0.53 -42.47
C GLY A 372 39.81 -1.35 -41.50
N GLY A 373 39.99 -2.63 -41.78
CA GLY A 373 40.65 -3.54 -40.86
C GLY A 373 42.07 -3.11 -40.53
N SER A 374 42.30 -2.83 -39.25
CA SER A 374 43.62 -3.07 -38.67
C SER A 374 43.80 -4.58 -38.65
N GLY A 375 44.69 -5.10 -39.51
CA GLY A 375 45.16 -6.44 -39.47
C GLY A 375 45.79 -6.83 -38.13
#